data_e12693c4e0fb1bcef04fb1ce5eef45b1
#
_entry.id   e12693c4e0fb1bcef04fb1ce5eef45b1
#
_cell.length_a   1.000
_cell.length_b   1.000
_cell.length_c   1.000
_cell.angle_alpha   90.00
_cell.angle_beta   90.00
_cell.angle_gamma   90.00
#
_symmetry.space_group_name_H-M   'P 1'
#
loop_
_entity.id
_entity.type
_entity.pdbx_description
1 polymer ?
#
loop_
_entity_poly.entity_id
_entity_poly.type
_entity_poly.pdbx_seq_one_letter_code
_entity_poly.pdbx_strand_id
1 'polypeptide(L)'
;MIYLDYSANTPADSRVLERFCEVERSCPGNANSRHQAGRDAKLVIDHATQSIAGLLSAQPAEVIYTSGASEANNFALKGLAKLSRHLGKHIISTPLEHSSVSGTLTALQEQGYEIDLVDIRRDGTIDLEHLKELLRPDTIAVAVTLVDSELGVVQPVKEISEILQAWPNCHLHVDATQAVGKIPVSFEGVDTMSLTAHKFYGLNGIGLLLKRRRLALEPLIHGGESTTIYRSGTPTVALAASLETALSSAVNELPERSARVKEANLYLRTALSKYPKVRINSPESAIPHILNLSVENVKGTVFQRELDAEGVCVSVKSACSSDGLPSRAVFAVSCDRKNALSSWRISLSHLTTQEELDGFLRAFDACYTRLTQL
;
A
#
# COMPACT_ATOMS: atom_id res chain seq x y z
N MET A 1 19.55 -16.49 -6.76
CA MET A 1 18.81 -15.56 -5.85
C MET A 1 17.33 -15.77 -6.11
N ILE A 2 16.57 -16.05 -5.07
CA ILE A 2 15.11 -16.23 -5.12
C ILE A 2 14.47 -15.01 -4.48
N TYR A 3 13.69 -14.25 -5.26
CA TYR A 3 13.09 -13.01 -4.80
C TYR A 3 11.61 -13.19 -4.45
N LEU A 4 11.30 -13.20 -3.15
CA LEU A 4 9.96 -13.37 -2.60
C LEU A 4 9.56 -12.18 -1.71
N ASP A 5 9.98 -10.96 -2.10
CA ASP A 5 9.67 -9.71 -1.37
C ASP A 5 8.99 -8.64 -2.26
N TYR A 6 8.09 -9.08 -3.15
CA TYR A 6 7.37 -8.21 -4.08
C TYR A 6 6.45 -7.17 -3.41
N SER A 7 6.08 -7.35 -2.14
CA SER A 7 5.37 -6.32 -1.38
C SER A 7 6.28 -5.17 -0.92
N ALA A 8 7.59 -5.37 -0.87
CA ALA A 8 8.54 -4.29 -0.61
C ALA A 8 8.81 -3.48 -1.89
N ASN A 9 9.11 -4.14 -3.00
CA ASN A 9 9.32 -3.51 -4.30
C ASN A 9 9.09 -4.53 -5.42
N THR A 10 8.51 -4.08 -6.55
CA THR A 10 8.41 -4.89 -7.77
C THR A 10 9.43 -4.43 -8.80
N PRO A 11 9.96 -5.32 -9.66
CA PRO A 11 10.73 -4.88 -10.81
C PRO A 11 9.82 -4.07 -11.74
N ALA A 12 10.38 -3.04 -12.40
CA ALA A 12 9.61 -2.29 -13.39
C ALA A 12 9.33 -3.17 -14.63
N ASP A 13 8.10 -3.13 -15.13
CA ASP A 13 7.72 -3.78 -16.40
C ASP A 13 8.49 -3.13 -17.57
N SER A 14 8.93 -3.92 -18.54
CA SER A 14 9.69 -3.41 -19.71
C SER A 14 8.89 -2.35 -20.48
N ARG A 15 7.58 -2.52 -20.63
CA ARG A 15 6.68 -1.55 -21.28
C ARG A 15 6.65 -0.21 -20.56
N VAL A 16 6.76 -0.23 -19.23
CA VAL A 16 6.82 0.97 -18.38
C VAL A 16 8.15 1.70 -18.59
N LEU A 17 9.27 0.97 -18.61
CA LEU A 17 10.60 1.52 -18.89
C LEU A 17 10.68 2.10 -20.30
N GLU A 18 10.17 1.38 -21.30
CA GLU A 18 10.11 1.84 -22.70
C GLU A 18 9.29 3.13 -22.82
N ARG A 19 8.10 3.18 -22.21
CA ARG A 19 7.25 4.38 -22.22
C ARG A 19 7.90 5.56 -21.55
N PHE A 20 8.54 5.35 -20.40
CA PHE A 20 9.33 6.38 -19.72
C PHE A 20 10.42 6.94 -20.64
N CYS A 21 11.26 6.06 -21.22
CA CYS A 21 12.35 6.47 -22.09
C CYS A 21 11.87 7.16 -23.39
N GLU A 22 10.76 6.70 -23.96
CA GLU A 22 10.15 7.32 -25.14
C GLU A 22 9.76 8.77 -24.85
N VAL A 23 8.97 8.97 -23.76
CA VAL A 23 8.46 10.31 -23.40
C VAL A 23 9.59 11.23 -22.99
N GLU A 24 10.56 10.76 -22.21
CA GLU A 24 11.71 11.56 -21.78
C GLU A 24 12.55 12.08 -22.96
N ARG A 25 12.68 11.28 -24.03
CA ARG A 25 13.41 11.66 -25.24
C ARG A 25 12.61 12.56 -26.18
N SER A 26 11.30 12.31 -26.32
CA SER A 26 10.46 12.98 -27.33
C SER A 26 9.76 14.23 -26.81
N CYS A 27 9.66 14.41 -25.49
CA CYS A 27 8.85 15.44 -24.86
C CYS A 27 9.66 16.30 -23.85
N PRO A 28 10.64 17.11 -24.30
CA PRO A 28 11.53 17.88 -23.42
C PRO A 28 10.86 19.13 -22.83
N GLY A 29 9.61 19.40 -23.18
CA GLY A 29 8.90 20.62 -22.77
C GLY A 29 8.43 20.57 -21.31
N ASN A 30 8.48 21.72 -20.63
CA ASN A 30 7.77 21.88 -19.35
C ASN A 30 6.27 22.08 -19.63
N ALA A 31 5.40 21.22 -19.09
CA ALA A 31 3.97 21.26 -19.32
C ALA A 31 3.28 22.57 -18.84
N ASN A 32 3.97 23.39 -18.04
CA ASN A 32 3.48 24.70 -17.62
C ASN A 32 3.87 25.82 -18.62
N SER A 33 4.71 25.53 -19.64
CA SER A 33 5.15 26.51 -20.62
C SER A 33 4.10 26.72 -21.72
N ARG A 34 3.94 27.99 -22.18
CA ARG A 34 2.93 28.35 -23.19
C ARG A 34 3.35 28.10 -24.65
N HIS A 35 4.64 27.75 -24.90
CA HIS A 35 5.14 27.43 -26.26
C HIS A 35 4.76 26.00 -26.67
N GLN A 36 4.97 25.62 -27.93
CA GLN A 36 4.53 24.35 -28.52
C GLN A 36 5.00 23.16 -27.70
N ALA A 37 6.29 23.04 -27.40
CA ALA A 37 6.82 21.90 -26.63
C ALA A 37 6.19 21.77 -25.23
N GLY A 38 5.79 22.88 -24.60
CA GLY A 38 5.07 22.83 -23.32
C GLY A 38 3.62 22.33 -23.47
N ARG A 39 2.95 22.73 -24.57
CA ARG A 39 1.60 22.22 -24.87
C ARG A 39 1.63 20.71 -25.19
N ASP A 40 2.64 20.23 -25.92
CA ASP A 40 2.79 18.81 -26.22
C ASP A 40 3.02 18.00 -24.94
N ALA A 41 3.89 18.51 -24.05
CA ALA A 41 4.10 17.90 -22.73
C ALA A 41 2.81 17.86 -21.88
N LYS A 42 2.03 18.95 -21.92
CA LYS A 42 0.75 18.99 -21.23
C LYS A 42 -0.23 17.97 -21.77
N LEU A 43 -0.33 17.77 -23.08
CA LEU A 43 -1.18 16.77 -23.70
C LEU A 43 -0.85 15.35 -23.20
N VAL A 44 0.45 15.02 -23.05
CA VAL A 44 0.86 13.70 -22.50
C VAL A 44 0.37 13.53 -21.07
N ILE A 45 0.53 14.53 -20.21
CA ILE A 45 0.04 14.47 -18.81
C ILE A 45 -1.48 14.40 -18.76
N ASP A 46 -2.17 15.22 -19.54
CA ASP A 46 -3.64 15.26 -19.55
C ASP A 46 -4.22 13.90 -19.99
N HIS A 47 -3.61 13.26 -21.01
CA HIS A 47 -3.98 11.92 -21.45
C HIS A 47 -3.76 10.87 -20.33
N ALA A 48 -2.56 10.84 -19.74
CA ALA A 48 -2.24 9.94 -18.65
C ALA A 48 -3.19 10.14 -17.46
N THR A 49 -3.47 11.39 -17.09
CA THR A 49 -4.40 11.74 -16.00
C THR A 49 -5.83 11.25 -16.28
N GLN A 50 -6.30 11.41 -17.51
CA GLN A 50 -7.65 10.96 -17.91
C GLN A 50 -7.76 9.42 -17.87
N SER A 51 -6.75 8.71 -18.37
CA SER A 51 -6.69 7.24 -18.35
C SER A 51 -6.66 6.72 -16.90
N ILE A 52 -5.77 7.27 -16.07
CA ILE A 52 -5.66 6.93 -14.63
C ILE A 52 -6.98 7.15 -13.90
N ALA A 53 -7.63 8.29 -14.12
CA ALA A 53 -8.90 8.61 -13.50
C ALA A 53 -9.98 7.58 -13.88
N GLY A 54 -10.07 7.22 -15.17
CA GLY A 54 -11.00 6.21 -15.64
C GLY A 54 -10.76 4.83 -15.01
N LEU A 55 -9.51 4.39 -14.91
CA LEU A 55 -9.13 3.10 -14.33
C LEU A 55 -9.45 2.98 -12.84
N LEU A 56 -9.52 4.11 -12.11
CA LEU A 56 -9.76 4.15 -10.66
C LEU A 56 -11.15 4.69 -10.29
N SER A 57 -12.07 4.86 -11.24
CA SER A 57 -13.41 5.45 -11.01
C SER A 57 -13.35 6.85 -10.38
N ALA A 58 -12.39 7.65 -10.82
CA ALA A 58 -12.17 9.04 -10.40
C ALA A 58 -12.40 10.01 -11.58
N GLN A 59 -12.35 11.32 -11.29
CA GLN A 59 -12.31 12.37 -12.31
C GLN A 59 -10.88 12.89 -12.51
N PRO A 60 -10.49 13.37 -13.69
CA PRO A 60 -9.15 13.90 -13.91
C PRO A 60 -8.72 15.00 -12.91
N ALA A 61 -9.65 15.85 -12.49
CA ALA A 61 -9.39 16.90 -11.48
C ALA A 61 -9.18 16.37 -10.04
N GLU A 62 -9.39 15.08 -9.81
CA GLU A 62 -9.19 14.41 -8.53
C GLU A 62 -7.80 13.75 -8.41
N VAL A 63 -7.03 13.72 -9.50
CA VAL A 63 -5.71 13.09 -9.55
C VAL A 63 -4.61 14.09 -9.21
N ILE A 64 -3.80 13.78 -8.20
CA ILE A 64 -2.64 14.56 -7.80
C ILE A 64 -1.41 13.66 -7.84
N TYR A 65 -0.43 14.00 -8.67
CA TYR A 65 0.85 13.29 -8.73
C TYR A 65 1.71 13.63 -7.50
N THR A 66 2.30 12.60 -6.90
CA THR A 66 3.19 12.68 -5.75
C THR A 66 4.47 11.88 -6.02
N SER A 67 5.47 11.99 -5.16
CA SER A 67 6.68 11.15 -5.24
C SER A 67 6.44 9.70 -4.80
N GLY A 68 5.28 9.38 -4.25
CA GLY A 68 4.88 8.06 -3.79
C GLY A 68 3.81 8.12 -2.70
N ALA A 69 3.37 6.95 -2.23
CA ALA A 69 2.31 6.85 -1.23
C ALA A 69 2.66 7.54 0.10
N SER A 70 3.94 7.59 0.48
CA SER A 70 4.34 8.28 1.72
C SER A 70 4.07 9.78 1.66
N GLU A 71 4.36 10.45 0.54
CA GLU A 71 3.95 11.85 0.32
C GLU A 71 2.43 11.97 0.28
N ALA A 72 1.74 11.07 -0.43
CA ALA A 72 0.29 11.09 -0.58
C ALA A 72 -0.44 10.94 0.77
N ASN A 73 -0.03 9.99 1.62
CA ASN A 73 -0.58 9.77 2.96
C ASN A 73 -0.36 10.99 3.88
N ASN A 74 0.87 11.53 3.90
CA ASN A 74 1.16 12.74 4.66
C ASN A 74 0.33 13.93 4.19
N PHE A 75 0.19 14.07 2.87
CA PHE A 75 -0.57 15.16 2.28
C PHE A 75 -2.07 15.06 2.62
N ALA A 76 -2.66 13.88 2.45
CA ALA A 76 -4.06 13.66 2.79
C ALA A 76 -4.33 13.98 4.26
N LEU A 77 -3.61 13.32 5.17
CA LEU A 77 -3.89 13.41 6.61
C LEU A 77 -3.55 14.77 7.21
N LYS A 78 -2.39 15.34 6.89
CA LYS A 78 -2.00 16.68 7.37
C LYS A 78 -2.86 17.77 6.74
N GLY A 79 -3.19 17.64 5.44
CA GLY A 79 -4.03 18.58 4.73
C GLY A 79 -5.47 18.61 5.26
N LEU A 80 -6.05 17.42 5.53
CA LEU A 80 -7.36 17.29 6.18
C LEU A 80 -7.33 17.86 7.60
N ALA A 81 -6.37 17.45 8.42
CA ALA A 81 -6.26 17.88 9.81
C ALA A 81 -6.17 19.41 9.92
N LYS A 82 -5.36 20.05 9.08
CA LYS A 82 -5.20 21.50 9.10
C LYS A 82 -6.47 22.26 8.74
N LEU A 83 -7.16 21.82 7.68
CA LEU A 83 -8.40 22.50 7.24
C LEU A 83 -9.58 22.20 8.14
N SER A 84 -9.71 20.98 8.64
CA SER A 84 -10.85 20.57 9.47
C SER A 84 -10.67 20.86 10.96
N ARG A 85 -9.56 21.50 11.39
CA ARG A 85 -9.28 21.76 12.81
C ARG A 85 -10.35 22.55 13.55
N HIS A 86 -11.20 23.30 12.82
CA HIS A 86 -12.32 24.06 13.38
C HIS A 86 -13.56 23.20 13.60
N LEU A 87 -13.62 22.01 12.98
CA LEU A 87 -14.69 21.03 13.13
C LEU A 87 -14.37 20.02 14.25
N GLY A 88 -13.07 19.72 14.44
CA GLY A 88 -12.63 18.78 15.44
C GLY A 88 -11.15 18.44 15.33
N LYS A 89 -10.69 17.59 16.24
CA LYS A 89 -9.30 17.11 16.32
C LYS A 89 -9.20 15.60 16.55
N HIS A 90 -10.25 14.87 16.33
CA HIS A 90 -10.25 13.43 16.51
C HIS A 90 -10.09 12.71 15.17
N ILE A 91 -9.19 11.73 15.14
CA ILE A 91 -8.91 10.88 13.97
C ILE A 91 -8.91 9.43 14.42
N ILE A 92 -9.61 8.59 13.67
CA ILE A 92 -9.65 7.15 13.90
C ILE A 92 -8.76 6.46 12.86
N SER A 93 -8.00 5.45 13.28
CA SER A 93 -7.15 4.65 12.39
C SER A 93 -7.05 3.20 12.87
N THR A 94 -6.10 2.43 12.31
CA THR A 94 -5.91 1.03 12.66
C THR A 94 -4.47 0.73 13.08
N PRO A 95 -4.22 -0.34 13.83
CA PRO A 95 -2.86 -0.82 14.11
C PRO A 95 -2.17 -1.43 12.88
N LEU A 96 -2.90 -1.64 11.76
CA LEU A 96 -2.41 -2.27 10.53
C LEU A 96 -1.72 -1.29 9.58
N GLU A 97 -1.78 0.01 9.87
CA GLU A 97 -1.32 1.06 8.97
C GLU A 97 0.19 1.05 8.74
N HIS A 98 0.55 1.38 7.49
CA HIS A 98 1.95 1.64 7.13
C HIS A 98 2.53 2.81 7.93
N SER A 99 3.85 2.81 8.13
CA SER A 99 4.57 3.85 8.88
C SER A 99 4.33 5.28 8.36
N SER A 100 4.05 5.47 7.07
CA SER A 100 3.70 6.78 6.51
C SER A 100 2.33 7.31 6.98
N VAL A 101 1.41 6.43 7.38
CA VAL A 101 0.13 6.79 8.02
C VAL A 101 0.36 6.93 9.53
N SER A 102 0.82 5.86 10.20
CA SER A 102 0.97 5.88 11.68
C SER A 102 1.96 6.95 12.17
N GLY A 103 3.07 7.18 11.46
CA GLY A 103 4.01 8.26 11.79
C GLY A 103 3.41 9.65 11.57
N THR A 104 2.59 9.82 10.52
CA THR A 104 1.84 11.07 10.32
C THR A 104 0.83 11.32 11.45
N LEU A 105 0.12 10.28 11.89
CA LEU A 105 -0.81 10.37 13.01
C LEU A 105 -0.08 10.70 14.34
N THR A 106 1.08 10.10 14.59
CA THR A 106 1.93 10.47 15.75
C THR A 106 2.32 11.94 15.70
N ALA A 107 2.74 12.46 14.55
CA ALA A 107 3.08 13.87 14.40
C ALA A 107 1.87 14.81 14.58
N LEU A 108 0.66 14.37 14.22
CA LEU A 108 -0.57 15.10 14.49
C LEU A 108 -0.95 15.04 15.99
N GLN A 109 -0.73 13.91 16.65
CA GLN A 109 -0.94 13.76 18.09
C GLN A 109 -0.08 14.73 18.89
N GLU A 110 1.18 14.94 18.49
CA GLU A 110 2.07 15.94 19.06
C GLU A 110 1.54 17.39 18.88
N GLN A 111 0.67 17.61 17.90
CA GLN A 111 -0.01 18.89 17.64
C GLN A 111 -1.37 19.01 18.34
N GLY A 112 -1.70 18.05 19.21
CA GLY A 112 -2.91 18.03 20.02
C GLY A 112 -4.14 17.44 19.30
N TYR A 113 -3.94 16.58 18.30
CA TYR A 113 -5.00 15.71 17.77
C TYR A 113 -5.13 14.45 18.64
N GLU A 114 -6.35 13.97 18.78
CA GLU A 114 -6.64 12.70 19.45
C GLU A 114 -6.70 11.59 18.40
N ILE A 115 -5.99 10.50 18.65
CA ILE A 115 -5.90 9.37 17.72
C ILE A 115 -6.42 8.12 18.43
N ASP A 116 -7.54 7.59 17.95
CA ASP A 116 -8.07 6.31 18.40
C ASP A 116 -7.82 5.21 17.37
N LEU A 117 -7.53 4.00 17.84
CA LEU A 117 -7.32 2.83 16.99
C LEU A 117 -8.50 1.88 17.14
N VAL A 118 -9.10 1.54 15.99
CA VAL A 118 -10.16 0.53 15.94
C VAL A 118 -9.57 -0.86 16.20
N ASP A 119 -10.29 -1.68 16.95
CA ASP A 119 -9.95 -3.08 17.18
C ASP A 119 -9.98 -3.90 15.87
N ILE A 120 -9.11 -4.90 15.83
CA ILE A 120 -8.99 -5.82 14.71
C ILE A 120 -9.55 -7.18 15.15
N ARG A 121 -10.42 -7.74 14.33
CA ARG A 121 -10.99 -9.07 14.52
C ARG A 121 -9.94 -10.16 14.27
N ARG A 122 -10.25 -11.38 14.67
CA ARG A 122 -9.33 -12.53 14.49
C ARG A 122 -9.07 -12.91 13.04
N ASP A 123 -9.95 -12.52 12.11
CA ASP A 123 -9.76 -12.68 10.67
C ASP A 123 -8.90 -11.54 10.05
N GLY A 124 -8.48 -10.58 10.86
CA GLY A 124 -7.66 -9.44 10.46
C GLY A 124 -8.47 -8.25 9.94
N THR A 125 -9.80 -8.34 9.89
CA THR A 125 -10.64 -7.21 9.49
C THR A 125 -10.89 -6.26 10.66
N ILE A 126 -11.14 -4.99 10.31
CA ILE A 126 -11.53 -3.96 11.27
C ILE A 126 -12.87 -4.32 11.94
N ASP A 127 -13.01 -4.06 13.24
CA ASP A 127 -14.29 -4.22 13.92
C ASP A 127 -15.19 -3.00 13.64
N LEU A 128 -16.22 -3.22 12.81
CA LEU A 128 -17.12 -2.14 12.40
C LEU A 128 -18.03 -1.65 13.54
N GLU A 129 -18.32 -2.46 14.54
CA GLU A 129 -19.09 -2.02 15.70
C GLU A 129 -18.23 -1.11 16.59
N HIS A 130 -16.98 -1.50 16.87
CA HIS A 130 -16.07 -0.63 17.58
C HIS A 130 -15.78 0.68 16.82
N LEU A 131 -15.71 0.65 15.46
CA LEU A 131 -15.62 1.89 14.67
C LEU A 131 -16.81 2.82 14.94
N LYS A 132 -18.04 2.29 14.98
CA LYS A 132 -19.25 3.10 15.28
C LYS A 132 -19.21 3.69 16.69
N GLU A 133 -18.69 2.96 17.68
CA GLU A 133 -18.55 3.40 19.06
C GLU A 133 -17.53 4.54 19.20
N LEU A 134 -16.45 4.53 18.41
CA LEU A 134 -15.41 5.55 18.41
C LEU A 134 -15.82 6.84 17.69
N LEU A 135 -16.76 6.76 16.73
CA LEU A 135 -17.21 7.93 15.97
C LEU A 135 -17.93 8.94 16.86
N ARG A 136 -17.50 10.18 16.80
CA ARG A 136 -18.05 11.31 17.59
C ARG A 136 -18.11 12.59 16.77
N PRO A 137 -18.86 13.63 17.22
CA PRO A 137 -19.10 14.84 16.40
C PRO A 137 -17.85 15.58 15.96
N ASP A 138 -16.75 15.47 16.68
CA ASP A 138 -15.46 16.10 16.37
C ASP A 138 -14.47 15.15 15.65
N THR A 139 -14.93 13.97 15.20
CA THR A 139 -14.14 13.09 14.33
C THR A 139 -14.07 13.68 12.93
N ILE A 140 -12.84 13.98 12.47
CA ILE A 140 -12.60 14.62 11.18
C ILE A 140 -12.10 13.67 10.09
N ALA A 141 -11.54 12.52 10.49
CA ALA A 141 -11.05 11.54 9.54
C ALA A 141 -11.06 10.12 10.11
N VAL A 142 -11.27 9.16 9.20
CA VAL A 142 -10.96 7.74 9.39
C VAL A 142 -9.89 7.38 8.36
N ALA A 143 -8.77 6.82 8.80
CA ALA A 143 -7.65 6.44 7.93
C ALA A 143 -7.43 4.92 8.01
N VAL A 144 -7.58 4.23 6.87
CA VAL A 144 -7.46 2.77 6.80
C VAL A 144 -6.65 2.32 5.58
N THR A 145 -5.84 1.29 5.73
CA THR A 145 -5.26 0.59 4.59
C THR A 145 -6.31 -0.31 3.93
N LEU A 146 -6.38 -0.36 2.60
CA LEU A 146 -7.30 -1.25 1.90
C LEU A 146 -6.83 -2.72 1.97
N VAL A 147 -5.51 -2.92 1.87
CA VAL A 147 -4.88 -4.24 2.05
C VAL A 147 -3.70 -4.08 2.99
N ASP A 148 -3.74 -4.80 4.10
CA ASP A 148 -2.63 -4.82 5.04
C ASP A 148 -1.36 -5.41 4.42
N SER A 149 -0.25 -4.74 4.64
CA SER A 149 1.04 -5.09 4.00
C SER A 149 1.75 -6.28 4.62
N GLU A 150 1.34 -6.74 5.81
CA GLU A 150 1.99 -7.84 6.53
C GLU A 150 1.21 -9.15 6.43
N LEU A 151 -0.13 -9.12 6.60
CA LEU A 151 -1.00 -10.29 6.58
C LEU A 151 -1.75 -10.46 5.25
N GLY A 152 -1.88 -9.38 4.46
CA GLY A 152 -2.61 -9.39 3.20
C GLY A 152 -4.14 -9.33 3.34
N VAL A 153 -4.64 -8.95 4.51
CA VAL A 153 -6.08 -8.86 4.76
C VAL A 153 -6.69 -7.67 4.05
N VAL A 154 -7.83 -7.89 3.39
CA VAL A 154 -8.61 -6.83 2.73
C VAL A 154 -9.57 -6.21 3.74
N GLN A 155 -9.54 -4.89 3.89
CA GLN A 155 -10.41 -4.16 4.80
C GLN A 155 -11.75 -3.82 4.16
N PRO A 156 -12.86 -3.80 4.93
CA PRO A 156 -14.22 -3.56 4.44
C PRO A 156 -14.47 -2.06 4.19
N VAL A 157 -13.73 -1.47 3.24
CA VAL A 157 -13.75 -0.02 2.95
C VAL A 157 -15.14 0.46 2.51
N LYS A 158 -15.91 -0.39 1.81
CA LYS A 158 -17.27 -0.06 1.38
C LYS A 158 -18.19 0.12 2.59
N GLU A 159 -18.18 -0.81 3.53
CA GLU A 159 -18.98 -0.77 4.75
C GLU A 159 -18.57 0.40 5.65
N ILE A 160 -17.26 0.69 5.74
CA ILE A 160 -16.76 1.89 6.44
C ILE A 160 -17.32 3.15 5.79
N SER A 161 -17.26 3.25 4.45
CA SER A 161 -17.82 4.39 3.71
C SER A 161 -19.32 4.56 3.96
N GLU A 162 -20.09 3.47 4.01
CA GLU A 162 -21.53 3.49 4.31
C GLU A 162 -21.80 4.00 5.74
N ILE A 163 -21.03 3.58 6.74
CA ILE A 163 -21.12 4.07 8.12
C ILE A 163 -20.85 5.60 8.17
N LEU A 164 -19.84 6.06 7.44
CA LEU A 164 -19.44 7.47 7.46
C LEU A 164 -20.42 8.41 6.74
N GLN A 165 -21.40 7.90 5.97
CA GLN A 165 -22.46 8.74 5.39
C GLN A 165 -23.27 9.53 6.43
N ALA A 166 -23.39 8.99 7.66
CA ALA A 166 -24.03 9.67 8.77
C ALA A 166 -23.15 10.76 9.43
N TRP A 167 -21.88 10.87 9.03
CA TRP A 167 -20.88 11.73 9.64
C TRP A 167 -20.27 12.69 8.60
N PRO A 168 -20.98 13.75 8.14
CA PRO A 168 -20.60 14.57 6.98
C PRO A 168 -19.30 15.34 7.14
N ASN A 169 -18.81 15.52 8.37
CA ASN A 169 -17.53 16.17 8.66
C ASN A 169 -16.34 15.19 8.79
N CYS A 170 -16.60 13.90 8.76
CA CYS A 170 -15.60 12.86 8.84
C CYS A 170 -15.24 12.37 7.44
N HIS A 171 -13.95 12.41 7.09
CA HIS A 171 -13.45 12.05 5.77
C HIS A 171 -12.74 10.71 5.80
N LEU A 172 -12.98 9.87 4.78
CA LEU A 172 -12.34 8.57 4.62
C LEU A 172 -11.06 8.71 3.79
N HIS A 173 -9.91 8.42 4.43
CA HIS A 173 -8.63 8.22 3.75
C HIS A 173 -8.32 6.74 3.63
N VAL A 174 -7.97 6.30 2.41
CA VAL A 174 -7.63 4.89 2.12
C VAL A 174 -6.22 4.80 1.55
N ASP A 175 -5.34 4.03 2.22
CA ASP A 175 -4.07 3.62 1.63
C ASP A 175 -4.28 2.36 0.78
N ALA A 176 -4.31 2.53 -0.56
CA ALA A 176 -4.49 1.44 -1.53
C ALA A 176 -3.17 0.88 -2.07
N THR A 177 -2.04 1.22 -1.44
CA THR A 177 -0.70 0.88 -1.92
C THR A 177 -0.49 -0.62 -2.16
N GLN A 178 -1.03 -1.48 -1.30
CA GLN A 178 -0.92 -2.94 -1.46
C GLN A 178 -2.11 -3.56 -2.20
N ALA A 179 -3.11 -2.76 -2.58
CA ALA A 179 -4.32 -3.25 -3.26
C ALA A 179 -4.21 -3.20 -4.79
N VAL A 180 -3.67 -2.08 -5.32
CA VAL A 180 -3.58 -1.86 -6.77
C VAL A 180 -2.77 -2.96 -7.46
N GLY A 181 -3.34 -3.52 -8.53
CA GLY A 181 -2.77 -4.63 -9.29
C GLY A 181 -2.83 -6.01 -8.61
N LYS A 182 -3.52 -6.11 -7.45
CA LYS A 182 -3.70 -7.35 -6.69
C LYS A 182 -5.17 -7.71 -6.47
N ILE A 183 -6.01 -6.67 -6.32
CA ILE A 183 -7.48 -6.76 -6.28
C ILE A 183 -8.07 -5.60 -7.08
N PRO A 184 -9.35 -5.64 -7.46
CA PRO A 184 -10.04 -4.48 -8.03
C PRO A 184 -10.04 -3.31 -7.03
N VAL A 185 -9.70 -2.11 -7.51
CA VAL A 185 -9.68 -0.89 -6.70
C VAL A 185 -10.55 0.17 -7.36
N SER A 186 -11.43 0.80 -6.56
CA SER A 186 -12.26 1.92 -6.98
C SER A 186 -12.16 3.06 -5.98
N PHE A 187 -12.18 4.30 -6.48
CA PHE A 187 -12.21 5.49 -5.63
C PHE A 187 -13.61 5.83 -5.13
N GLU A 188 -14.66 5.11 -5.58
CA GLU A 188 -16.03 5.35 -5.14
C GLU A 188 -16.19 5.22 -3.62
N GLY A 189 -16.95 6.14 -3.02
CA GLY A 189 -17.18 6.14 -1.58
C GLY A 189 -16.01 6.60 -0.70
N VAL A 190 -14.86 6.94 -1.29
CA VAL A 190 -13.64 7.36 -0.57
C VAL A 190 -13.38 8.84 -0.81
N ASP A 191 -12.92 9.59 0.21
CA ASP A 191 -12.60 11.02 0.07
C ASP A 191 -11.18 11.28 -0.41
N THR A 192 -10.22 10.48 0.08
CA THR A 192 -8.81 10.50 -0.38
C THR A 192 -8.24 9.09 -0.45
N MET A 193 -7.44 8.81 -1.50
CA MET A 193 -6.81 7.50 -1.69
C MET A 193 -5.37 7.68 -2.15
N SER A 194 -4.44 6.93 -1.55
CA SER A 194 -3.03 6.93 -1.90
C SER A 194 -2.60 5.64 -2.59
N LEU A 195 -1.65 5.75 -3.52
CA LEU A 195 -0.99 4.61 -4.16
C LEU A 195 0.39 4.98 -4.70
N THR A 196 1.22 3.98 -5.03
CA THR A 196 2.57 4.18 -5.57
C THR A 196 2.93 3.12 -6.60
N ALA A 197 3.56 3.56 -7.70
CA ALA A 197 3.78 2.74 -8.88
C ALA A 197 4.65 1.50 -8.66
N HIS A 198 5.68 1.58 -7.82
CA HIS A 198 6.62 0.48 -7.55
C HIS A 198 6.02 -0.72 -6.81
N LYS A 199 4.74 -0.69 -6.46
CA LYS A 199 4.01 -1.84 -5.88
C LYS A 199 3.21 -2.64 -6.91
N PHE A 200 3.14 -2.12 -8.15
CA PHE A 200 2.46 -2.78 -9.28
C PHE A 200 3.25 -2.65 -10.58
N TYR A 201 4.57 -2.88 -10.50
CA TYR A 201 5.50 -2.96 -11.63
C TYR A 201 5.76 -1.63 -12.36
N GLY A 202 5.47 -0.50 -11.70
CA GLY A 202 5.85 0.84 -12.13
C GLY A 202 7.21 1.26 -11.59
N LEU A 203 7.60 2.50 -11.92
CA LEU A 203 8.86 3.10 -11.48
C LEU A 203 8.77 3.61 -10.03
N ASN A 204 9.91 3.61 -9.34
CA ASN A 204 10.08 4.34 -8.08
C ASN A 204 9.99 5.85 -8.32
N GLY A 205 9.65 6.60 -7.27
CA GLY A 205 9.65 8.07 -7.32
C GLY A 205 8.37 8.69 -7.88
N ILE A 206 7.33 7.88 -8.13
CA ILE A 206 6.01 8.38 -8.50
C ILE A 206 4.88 7.61 -7.79
N GLY A 207 3.86 8.35 -7.39
CA GLY A 207 2.61 7.86 -6.85
C GLY A 207 1.48 8.86 -7.07
N LEU A 208 0.34 8.57 -6.49
CA LEU A 208 -0.85 9.40 -6.60
C LEU A 208 -1.49 9.63 -5.22
N LEU A 209 -2.06 10.81 -5.06
CA LEU A 209 -3.16 11.08 -4.16
C LEU A 209 -4.40 11.34 -5.01
N LEU A 210 -5.41 10.49 -4.91
CA LEU A 210 -6.75 10.81 -5.35
C LEU A 210 -7.46 11.60 -4.25
N LYS A 211 -8.15 12.68 -4.63
CA LYS A 211 -8.84 13.57 -3.72
C LYS A 211 -10.17 14.02 -4.33
N ARG A 212 -11.28 13.77 -3.64
CA ARG A 212 -12.59 14.24 -4.13
C ARG A 212 -12.56 15.71 -4.49
N ARG A 213 -13.12 16.07 -5.65
CA ARG A 213 -13.13 17.45 -6.15
C ARG A 213 -13.70 18.44 -5.11
N ARG A 214 -14.76 18.03 -4.40
CA ARG A 214 -15.42 18.86 -3.37
C ARG A 214 -14.60 19.06 -2.10
N LEU A 215 -13.61 18.19 -1.84
CA LEU A 215 -12.79 18.24 -0.65
C LEU A 215 -11.65 19.24 -0.86
N ALA A 216 -11.47 20.17 0.04
CA ALA A 216 -10.26 20.99 0.09
C ALA A 216 -9.18 20.28 0.92
N LEU A 217 -7.93 20.51 0.57
CA LEU A 217 -6.77 20.11 1.38
C LEU A 217 -5.80 21.29 1.47
N GLU A 218 -5.18 21.45 2.63
CA GLU A 218 -4.04 22.35 2.72
C GLU A 218 -2.85 21.73 1.99
N PRO A 219 -2.21 22.43 1.04
CA PRO A 219 -1.02 21.91 0.34
C PRO A 219 0.09 21.54 1.30
N LEU A 220 0.72 20.37 1.05
CA LEU A 220 1.93 19.97 1.78
C LEU A 220 3.17 20.66 1.21
N ILE A 221 3.21 20.84 -0.11
CA ILE A 221 4.31 21.48 -0.85
C ILE A 221 3.76 22.74 -1.52
N HIS A 222 4.17 23.89 -1.00
CA HIS A 222 3.77 25.20 -1.49
C HIS A 222 4.63 25.68 -2.66
N GLY A 223 4.07 26.52 -3.53
CA GLY A 223 4.76 27.14 -4.67
C GLY A 223 3.80 27.57 -5.75
N GLY A 224 4.26 27.67 -6.99
CA GLY A 224 3.42 28.00 -8.14
C GLY A 224 2.45 26.89 -8.52
N GLU A 225 1.41 27.27 -9.28
CA GLU A 225 0.49 26.30 -9.88
C GLU A 225 1.25 25.39 -10.86
N SER A 226 0.90 24.10 -10.84
CA SER A 226 1.47 23.09 -11.72
C SER A 226 0.32 22.31 -12.39
N THR A 227 0.31 20.99 -12.31
CA THR A 227 -0.86 20.18 -12.73
C THR A 227 -2.10 20.45 -11.84
N THR A 228 -1.85 20.82 -10.59
CA THR A 228 -2.88 21.20 -9.62
C THR A 228 -2.37 22.33 -8.72
N ILE A 229 -3.31 23.03 -8.07
CA ILE A 229 -3.01 24.03 -7.01
C ILE A 229 -2.57 23.39 -5.70
N TYR A 230 -2.68 22.07 -5.58
CA TYR A 230 -2.46 21.33 -4.33
C TYR A 230 -1.01 20.83 -4.18
N ARG A 231 -0.28 20.68 -5.28
CA ARG A 231 1.09 20.18 -5.24
C ARG A 231 1.95 20.94 -6.25
N SER A 232 2.82 21.81 -5.76
CA SER A 232 3.74 22.57 -6.57
C SER A 232 4.91 21.73 -7.08
N GLY A 233 5.56 22.19 -8.12
CA GLY A 233 6.75 21.61 -8.76
C GLY A 233 6.54 21.35 -10.24
N THR A 234 7.63 21.30 -10.99
CA THR A 234 7.60 20.96 -12.42
C THR A 234 7.01 19.57 -12.63
N PRO A 235 5.98 19.42 -13.49
CA PRO A 235 5.36 18.13 -13.74
C PRO A 235 6.36 17.14 -14.36
N THR A 236 6.38 15.92 -13.85
CA THR A 236 7.23 14.83 -14.34
C THR A 236 6.51 14.06 -15.45
N VAL A 237 6.58 14.56 -16.69
CA VAL A 237 5.80 14.07 -17.84
C VAL A 237 6.01 12.58 -18.09
N ALA A 238 7.28 12.14 -18.17
CA ALA A 238 7.62 10.75 -18.43
C ALA A 238 7.22 9.81 -17.29
N LEU A 239 7.35 10.24 -16.02
CA LEU A 239 6.89 9.45 -14.89
C LEU A 239 5.36 9.33 -14.87
N ALA A 240 4.62 10.39 -15.20
CA ALA A 240 3.15 10.33 -15.27
C ALA A 240 2.67 9.35 -16.35
N ALA A 241 3.27 9.39 -17.54
CA ALA A 241 2.99 8.46 -18.63
C ALA A 241 3.38 7.01 -18.27
N SER A 242 4.51 6.81 -17.60
CA SER A 242 4.96 5.48 -17.15
C SER A 242 4.05 4.90 -16.07
N LEU A 243 3.53 5.72 -15.15
CA LEU A 243 2.58 5.30 -14.13
C LEU A 243 1.25 4.88 -14.77
N GLU A 244 0.76 5.62 -15.76
CA GLU A 244 -0.43 5.26 -16.53
C GLU A 244 -0.27 3.88 -17.18
N THR A 245 0.87 3.62 -17.84
CA THR A 245 1.18 2.32 -18.45
C THR A 245 1.20 1.20 -17.41
N ALA A 246 1.84 1.42 -16.25
CA ALA A 246 1.88 0.44 -15.17
C ALA A 246 0.48 0.14 -14.61
N LEU A 247 -0.33 1.18 -14.37
CA LEU A 247 -1.69 1.02 -13.84
C LEU A 247 -2.61 0.33 -14.84
N SER A 248 -2.54 0.70 -16.12
CA SER A 248 -3.31 0.06 -17.19
C SER A 248 -3.01 -1.44 -17.30
N SER A 249 -1.72 -1.81 -17.28
CA SER A 249 -1.33 -3.22 -17.26
C SER A 249 -1.79 -3.93 -15.99
N ALA A 250 -1.66 -3.29 -14.82
CA ALA A 250 -2.06 -3.85 -13.54
C ALA A 250 -3.57 -4.15 -13.45
N VAL A 251 -4.40 -3.29 -14.04
CA VAL A 251 -5.87 -3.46 -14.07
C VAL A 251 -6.29 -4.48 -15.13
N ASN A 252 -5.76 -4.36 -16.36
CA ASN A 252 -6.20 -5.20 -17.47
C ASN A 252 -5.74 -6.67 -17.34
N GLU A 253 -4.56 -6.90 -16.75
CA GLU A 253 -3.99 -8.25 -16.58
C GLU A 253 -4.28 -8.83 -15.18
N LEU A 254 -5.05 -8.14 -14.34
CA LEU A 254 -5.35 -8.56 -12.96
C LEU A 254 -5.88 -9.99 -12.84
N PRO A 255 -6.87 -10.45 -13.66
CA PRO A 255 -7.41 -11.80 -13.51
C PRO A 255 -6.36 -12.89 -13.73
N GLU A 256 -5.54 -12.73 -14.79
CA GLU A 256 -4.49 -13.70 -15.14
C GLU A 256 -3.38 -13.70 -14.10
N ARG A 257 -2.88 -12.52 -13.72
CA ARG A 257 -1.82 -12.37 -12.72
C ARG A 257 -2.26 -12.94 -11.36
N SER A 258 -3.48 -12.64 -10.94
CA SER A 258 -4.03 -13.12 -9.66
C SER A 258 -4.21 -14.65 -9.64
N ALA A 259 -4.62 -15.27 -10.75
CA ALA A 259 -4.74 -16.73 -10.85
C ALA A 259 -3.40 -17.43 -10.62
N ARG A 260 -2.33 -16.99 -11.29
CA ARG A 260 -0.97 -17.54 -11.11
C ARG A 260 -0.48 -17.41 -9.67
N VAL A 261 -0.69 -16.23 -9.05
CA VAL A 261 -0.27 -16.00 -7.67
C VAL A 261 -1.06 -16.87 -6.69
N LYS A 262 -2.34 -17.10 -6.96
CA LYS A 262 -3.19 -17.98 -6.13
C LYS A 262 -2.69 -19.44 -6.14
N GLU A 263 -2.28 -19.93 -7.30
CA GLU A 263 -1.69 -21.28 -7.42
C GLU A 263 -0.38 -21.39 -6.63
N ALA A 264 0.52 -20.40 -6.78
CA ALA A 264 1.78 -20.35 -6.04
C ALA A 264 1.56 -20.26 -4.51
N ASN A 265 0.60 -19.46 -4.05
CA ASN A 265 0.26 -19.33 -2.63
C ASN A 265 -0.28 -20.65 -2.06
N LEU A 266 -1.20 -21.30 -2.78
CA LEU A 266 -1.77 -22.58 -2.37
C LEU A 266 -0.68 -23.66 -2.28
N TYR A 267 0.23 -23.70 -3.25
CA TYR A 267 1.38 -24.61 -3.25
C TYR A 267 2.23 -24.43 -1.98
N LEU A 268 2.61 -23.17 -1.67
CA LEU A 268 3.39 -22.89 -0.46
C LEU A 268 2.63 -23.21 0.83
N ARG A 269 1.36 -22.82 0.94
CA ARG A 269 0.54 -23.15 2.13
C ARG A 269 0.50 -24.65 2.38
N THR A 270 0.28 -25.44 1.33
CA THR A 270 0.23 -26.91 1.41
C THR A 270 1.57 -27.49 1.83
N ALA A 271 2.68 -27.00 1.29
CA ALA A 271 4.00 -27.48 1.64
C ALA A 271 4.40 -27.10 3.08
N LEU A 272 4.11 -25.86 3.50
CA LEU A 272 4.49 -25.34 4.80
C LEU A 272 3.64 -25.90 5.95
N SER A 273 2.40 -26.32 5.70
CA SER A 273 1.52 -26.96 6.72
C SER A 273 2.06 -28.28 7.26
N LYS A 274 3.05 -28.89 6.60
CA LYS A 274 3.69 -30.14 7.05
C LYS A 274 4.67 -29.94 8.20
N TYR A 275 5.06 -28.70 8.50
CA TYR A 275 6.02 -28.38 9.55
C TYR A 275 5.31 -28.05 10.86
N PRO A 276 5.44 -28.85 11.93
CA PRO A 276 4.62 -28.73 13.13
C PRO A 276 4.82 -27.44 13.94
N LYS A 277 5.99 -26.78 13.78
CA LYS A 277 6.29 -25.50 14.46
C LYS A 277 5.98 -24.28 13.57
N VAL A 278 5.44 -24.49 12.35
CA VAL A 278 5.04 -23.39 11.46
C VAL A 278 3.58 -23.01 11.75
N ARG A 279 3.37 -21.70 11.94
CA ARG A 279 2.05 -21.08 12.02
C ARG A 279 1.89 -20.11 10.87
N ILE A 280 0.89 -20.32 10.02
CA ILE A 280 0.51 -19.37 8.98
C ILE A 280 -0.40 -18.31 9.62
N ASN A 281 0.02 -17.04 9.57
CA ASN A 281 -0.68 -15.91 10.16
C ASN A 281 -1.65 -15.23 9.18
N SER A 282 -1.37 -15.27 7.86
CA SER A 282 -2.28 -14.78 6.83
C SER A 282 -3.52 -15.67 6.76
N PRO A 283 -4.75 -15.14 6.99
CA PRO A 283 -5.97 -15.93 6.88
C PRO A 283 -6.18 -16.41 5.42
N GLU A 284 -7.07 -17.36 5.21
CA GLU A 284 -7.41 -17.86 3.87
C GLU A 284 -8.08 -16.78 3.00
N SER A 285 -8.76 -15.83 3.64
CA SER A 285 -9.38 -14.67 3.00
C SER A 285 -8.40 -13.58 2.56
N ALA A 286 -7.12 -13.66 2.97
CA ALA A 286 -6.10 -12.72 2.56
C ALA A 286 -5.82 -12.80 1.05
N ILE A 287 -5.32 -11.69 0.47
CA ILE A 287 -4.87 -11.72 -0.91
C ILE A 287 -3.74 -12.73 -1.10
N PRO A 288 -3.72 -13.49 -2.21
CA PRO A 288 -2.73 -14.55 -2.39
C PRO A 288 -1.29 -14.06 -2.57
N HIS A 289 -1.11 -12.76 -2.78
CA HIS A 289 0.21 -12.15 -2.95
C HIS A 289 1.03 -12.07 -1.66
N ILE A 290 0.41 -12.22 -0.50
CA ILE A 290 1.05 -12.08 0.81
C ILE A 290 0.79 -13.32 1.64
N LEU A 291 1.88 -13.91 2.14
CA LEU A 291 1.85 -15.05 3.05
C LEU A 291 2.75 -14.74 4.24
N ASN A 292 2.14 -14.43 5.37
CA ASN A 292 2.83 -14.23 6.65
C ASN A 292 2.83 -15.53 7.45
N LEU A 293 3.97 -15.85 8.01
CA LEU A 293 4.12 -17.06 8.83
C LEU A 293 5.12 -16.82 9.98
N SER A 294 5.05 -17.69 10.96
CA SER A 294 5.96 -17.72 12.11
C SER A 294 6.52 -19.14 12.27
N VAL A 295 7.74 -19.25 12.80
CA VAL A 295 8.28 -20.52 13.29
C VAL A 295 8.43 -20.40 14.80
N GLU A 296 7.79 -21.31 15.55
CA GLU A 296 7.75 -21.25 17.02
C GLU A 296 9.16 -21.19 17.63
N ASN A 297 9.34 -20.29 18.58
CA ASN A 297 10.58 -20.02 19.32
C ASN A 297 11.76 -19.52 18.46
N VAL A 298 11.53 -19.20 17.19
CA VAL A 298 12.55 -18.60 16.31
C VAL A 298 12.14 -17.17 15.98
N LYS A 299 12.97 -16.18 16.30
CA LYS A 299 12.69 -14.78 15.91
C LYS A 299 12.64 -14.65 14.39
N GLY A 300 11.65 -13.92 13.87
CA GLY A 300 11.49 -13.68 12.42
C GLY A 300 12.76 -13.10 11.76
N THR A 301 13.45 -12.18 12.46
CA THR A 301 14.74 -11.61 11.97
C THR A 301 15.86 -12.64 11.87
N VAL A 302 15.88 -13.65 12.74
CA VAL A 302 16.86 -14.74 12.67
C VAL A 302 16.53 -15.63 11.49
N PHE A 303 15.26 -16.02 11.34
CA PHE A 303 14.85 -16.89 10.23
C PHE A 303 15.07 -16.22 8.87
N GLN A 304 14.74 -14.93 8.74
CA GLN A 304 14.96 -14.12 7.54
C GLN A 304 16.45 -14.06 7.17
N ARG A 305 17.34 -13.82 8.15
CA ARG A 305 18.80 -13.79 7.91
C ARG A 305 19.34 -15.14 7.43
N GLU A 306 18.84 -16.25 7.97
CA GLU A 306 19.27 -17.59 7.54
C GLU A 306 18.78 -17.90 6.12
N LEU A 307 17.55 -17.46 5.75
CA LEU A 307 17.05 -17.56 4.37
C LEU A 307 17.86 -16.70 3.40
N ASP A 308 18.25 -15.49 3.81
CA ASP A 308 19.10 -14.61 3.00
C ASP A 308 20.47 -15.25 2.72
N ALA A 309 21.05 -15.92 3.71
CA ALA A 309 22.29 -16.70 3.54
C ALA A 309 22.13 -17.87 2.53
N GLU A 310 20.95 -18.42 2.38
CA GLU A 310 20.58 -19.42 1.35
C GLU A 310 20.16 -18.77 0.01
N GLY A 311 20.29 -17.45 -0.13
CA GLY A 311 19.95 -16.71 -1.35
C GLY A 311 18.47 -16.44 -1.56
N VAL A 312 17.65 -16.44 -0.50
CA VAL A 312 16.21 -16.17 -0.54
C VAL A 312 15.89 -14.83 0.13
N CYS A 313 15.29 -13.91 -0.63
CA CYS A 313 14.89 -12.60 -0.17
C CYS A 313 13.44 -12.59 0.34
N VAL A 314 13.23 -12.33 1.63
CA VAL A 314 11.92 -12.17 2.30
C VAL A 314 11.99 -11.03 3.30
N SER A 315 10.85 -10.54 3.79
CA SER A 315 10.77 -9.46 4.78
C SER A 315 10.22 -9.93 6.13
N VAL A 316 10.65 -9.32 7.22
CA VAL A 316 10.08 -9.58 8.56
C VAL A 316 8.81 -8.75 8.78
N LYS A 317 8.85 -7.48 8.35
CA LYS A 317 7.75 -6.48 8.44
C LYS A 317 7.79 -5.57 7.23
N SER A 318 7.07 -4.46 7.26
CA SER A 318 7.34 -3.41 6.27
C SER A 318 8.79 -2.91 6.43
N ALA A 319 9.48 -2.69 5.31
CA ALA A 319 10.90 -2.32 5.28
C ALA A 319 11.26 -1.06 6.11
N CYS A 320 10.25 -0.24 6.44
CA CYS A 320 10.40 1.01 7.21
C CYS A 320 10.18 0.85 8.72
N SER A 321 9.98 -0.36 9.23
CA SER A 321 9.75 -0.58 10.68
C SER A 321 11.04 -0.91 11.42
N SER A 322 11.17 -0.38 12.67
CA SER A 322 12.35 -0.60 13.51
C SER A 322 12.55 -2.07 13.86
N ASP A 323 13.82 -2.53 13.81
CA ASP A 323 14.20 -3.90 14.14
C ASP A 323 13.92 -4.26 15.61
N GLY A 324 13.62 -5.53 15.86
CA GLY A 324 13.47 -6.10 17.19
C GLY A 324 12.12 -5.90 17.87
N LEU A 325 11.20 -5.11 17.30
CA LEU A 325 9.82 -4.99 17.82
C LEU A 325 8.90 -6.06 17.21
N PRO A 326 7.86 -6.52 17.92
CA PRO A 326 6.86 -7.43 17.36
C PRO A 326 6.10 -6.78 16.20
N SER A 327 5.63 -7.58 15.24
CA SER A 327 4.69 -7.12 14.22
C SER A 327 3.40 -6.63 14.89
N ARG A 328 3.00 -5.38 14.59
CA ARG A 328 1.74 -4.82 15.10
C ARG A 328 0.53 -5.53 14.51
N ALA A 329 0.58 -5.85 13.23
CA ALA A 329 -0.50 -6.53 12.52
C ALA A 329 -0.72 -7.95 13.10
N VAL A 330 0.36 -8.76 13.18
CA VAL A 330 0.27 -10.11 13.76
C VAL A 330 -0.17 -10.06 15.23
N PHE A 331 0.31 -9.08 16.01
CA PHE A 331 -0.10 -8.94 17.40
C PHE A 331 -1.58 -8.54 17.53
N ALA A 332 -2.06 -7.60 16.72
CA ALA A 332 -3.46 -7.17 16.74
C ALA A 332 -4.43 -8.33 16.48
N VAL A 333 -4.07 -9.26 15.57
CA VAL A 333 -4.91 -10.41 15.23
C VAL A 333 -4.77 -11.57 16.24
N SER A 334 -3.53 -11.85 16.67
CA SER A 334 -3.24 -13.06 17.47
C SER A 334 -3.27 -12.84 18.98
N CYS A 335 -3.10 -11.61 19.45
CA CYS A 335 -2.84 -11.24 20.84
C CYS A 335 -1.64 -12.00 21.45
N ASP A 336 -0.76 -12.52 20.59
CA ASP A 336 0.40 -13.34 20.95
C ASP A 336 1.70 -12.62 20.58
N ARG A 337 2.37 -12.04 21.57
CA ARG A 337 3.63 -11.31 21.40
C ARG A 337 4.76 -12.21 20.90
N LYS A 338 4.79 -13.49 21.30
CA LYS A 338 5.84 -14.42 20.85
C LYS A 338 5.65 -14.75 19.37
N ASN A 339 4.41 -15.01 18.95
CA ASN A 339 4.05 -15.21 17.56
C ASN A 339 4.42 -13.97 16.71
N ALA A 340 4.06 -12.76 17.17
CA ALA A 340 4.37 -11.52 16.48
C ALA A 340 5.89 -11.23 16.35
N LEU A 341 6.71 -11.68 17.31
CA LEU A 341 8.19 -11.59 17.23
C LEU A 341 8.79 -12.63 16.28
N SER A 342 8.12 -13.76 16.09
CA SER A 342 8.55 -14.86 15.23
C SER A 342 8.07 -14.72 13.79
N SER A 343 7.23 -13.72 13.50
CA SER A 343 6.58 -13.57 12.20
C SER A 343 7.51 -12.97 11.14
N TRP A 344 7.32 -13.41 9.90
CA TRP A 344 7.96 -12.89 8.70
C TRP A 344 7.06 -13.13 7.48
N ARG A 345 7.35 -12.50 6.35
CA ARG A 345 6.46 -12.42 5.21
C ARG A 345 7.14 -12.87 3.92
N ILE A 346 6.47 -13.77 3.20
CA ILE A 346 6.69 -14.05 1.78
C ILE A 346 5.73 -13.16 0.99
N SER A 347 6.21 -12.55 -0.08
CA SER A 347 5.32 -11.89 -1.04
C SER A 347 5.59 -12.36 -2.46
N LEU A 348 4.52 -12.85 -3.07
CA LEU A 348 4.50 -13.52 -4.37
C LEU A 348 4.13 -12.57 -5.50
N SER A 349 4.51 -12.94 -6.71
CA SER A 349 4.24 -12.26 -7.96
C SER A 349 3.77 -13.24 -9.02
N HIS A 350 3.11 -12.74 -10.06
CA HIS A 350 2.88 -13.52 -11.28
C HIS A 350 4.18 -13.89 -12.02
N LEU A 351 5.30 -13.27 -11.63
CA LEU A 351 6.65 -13.59 -12.13
C LEU A 351 7.31 -14.73 -11.35
N THR A 352 6.79 -15.09 -10.18
CA THR A 352 7.34 -16.17 -9.35
C THR A 352 7.18 -17.49 -10.08
N THR A 353 8.30 -18.20 -10.29
CA THR A 353 8.33 -19.47 -11.01
C THR A 353 8.22 -20.67 -10.07
N GLN A 354 7.82 -21.83 -10.60
CA GLN A 354 7.80 -23.07 -9.83
C GLN A 354 9.21 -23.45 -9.32
N GLU A 355 10.24 -23.19 -10.11
CA GLU A 355 11.63 -23.44 -9.71
C GLU A 355 12.05 -22.61 -8.49
N GLU A 356 11.63 -21.34 -8.43
CA GLU A 356 11.85 -20.46 -7.27
C GLU A 356 11.09 -20.95 -6.04
N LEU A 357 9.85 -21.43 -6.20
CA LEU A 357 9.05 -21.99 -5.10
C LEU A 357 9.73 -23.27 -4.53
N ASP A 358 10.17 -24.16 -5.40
CA ASP A 358 10.88 -25.40 -5.01
C ASP A 358 12.23 -25.08 -4.36
N GLY A 359 12.94 -24.09 -4.90
CA GLY A 359 14.20 -23.60 -4.34
C GLY A 359 14.01 -23.00 -2.94
N PHE A 360 12.97 -22.19 -2.77
CA PHE A 360 12.56 -21.65 -1.48
C PHE A 360 12.27 -22.78 -0.46
N LEU A 361 11.48 -23.78 -0.84
CA LEU A 361 11.14 -24.88 0.06
C LEU A 361 12.37 -25.69 0.50
N ARG A 362 13.35 -25.90 -0.38
CA ARG A 362 14.63 -26.53 0.00
C ARG A 362 15.42 -25.68 1.01
N ALA A 363 15.53 -24.36 0.76
CA ALA A 363 16.20 -23.46 1.68
C ALA A 363 15.47 -23.36 3.02
N PHE A 364 14.12 -23.32 2.97
CA PHE A 364 13.28 -23.31 4.16
C PHE A 364 13.49 -24.55 5.01
N ASP A 365 13.49 -25.75 4.43
CA ASP A 365 13.69 -27.02 5.12
C ASP A 365 15.05 -27.07 5.84
N ALA A 366 16.11 -26.63 5.17
CA ALA A 366 17.46 -26.55 5.76
C ALA A 366 17.50 -25.57 6.95
N CYS A 367 16.93 -24.37 6.80
CA CYS A 367 16.86 -23.38 7.86
C CYS A 367 15.98 -23.83 9.03
N TYR A 368 14.82 -24.42 8.74
CA TYR A 368 13.90 -24.95 9.73
C TYR A 368 14.56 -26.02 10.58
N THR A 369 15.19 -27.01 9.96
CA THR A 369 15.89 -28.10 10.65
C THR A 369 16.99 -27.55 11.56
N ARG A 370 17.83 -26.66 11.04
CA ARG A 370 18.94 -26.04 11.80
C ARG A 370 18.46 -25.24 13.00
N LEU A 371 17.39 -24.44 12.85
CA LEU A 371 16.92 -23.52 13.87
C LEU A 371 15.96 -24.14 14.90
N THR A 372 15.32 -25.26 14.57
CA THR A 372 14.32 -25.88 15.48
C THR A 372 14.84 -27.12 16.22
N GLN A 373 16.04 -27.58 15.90
CA GLN A 373 16.73 -28.66 16.63
C GLN A 373 17.67 -28.14 17.74
N LEU A 374 17.85 -26.82 17.82
CA LEU A 374 18.57 -26.13 18.89
C LEU A 374 17.61 -25.87 20.09
#